data_13e5eaa5e5b3295f80102bbc2cd96c30
#
_entry.id   13e5eaa5e5b3295f80102bbc2cd96c30
#
_cell.length_a   1.000
_cell.length_b   1.000
_cell.length_c   1.000
_cell.angle_alpha   90.00
_cell.angle_beta   90.00
_cell.angle_gamma   90.00
#
_symmetry.space_group_name_H-M   'P 1'
#
loop_
_entity.id
_entity.type
_entity.pdbx_description
1 polymer ?
#
loop_
_entity_poly.entity_id
_entity_poly.type
_entity_poly.pdbx_seq_one_letter_code
_entity_poly.pdbx_strand_id
1 'polypeptide(L)'
;MGETKKNSKATSILKNNPLTSIVKGNIGIIVVLIIMCVAVSLATDKFLTTNNIISVLRQISINTYIALGMTLIIILGHIDLSVGSIVAMSGTLTVGFIVNQGLPLGVAIAAGLLVGTAAGFVSGFIVANFKVPAFIITMAMMNIASGIAYVYTGGQSTRITNKLFIEIGTGYLFNVIPLPVVYMVVLIILFSFILSKTKFGTYVYAIGGNREAARLSGVPIKKIEIIVFTISGLLSAFAGLVLCSRMYSGQPSVGSGYELDAIAACVLGGTSMTGGKGRISGTVFGAMVIGIISNGLNLIGVSSYWQLIIK
;
A
#
# COMPACT_ATOMS: atom_id res chain seq x y z
N MET A 1 52.61 -8.34 -13.63
CA MET A 1 52.04 -7.91 -12.30
C MET A 1 50.93 -6.85 -12.43
N GLY A 2 50.33 -6.65 -13.60
CA GLY A 2 49.34 -5.59 -13.92
C GLY A 2 47.91 -6.04 -14.07
N GLU A 3 47.63 -7.35 -14.29
CA GLU A 3 46.25 -7.82 -14.58
C GLU A 3 45.41 -8.19 -13.35
N THR A 4 46.03 -8.54 -12.23
CA THR A 4 45.33 -8.90 -10.99
C THR A 4 44.67 -7.74 -10.25
N LYS A 5 45.12 -6.49 -10.46
CA LYS A 5 44.53 -5.29 -9.82
C LYS A 5 43.28 -4.76 -10.51
N LYS A 6 43.08 -5.06 -11.81
CA LYS A 6 41.91 -4.58 -12.57
C LYS A 6 40.64 -5.40 -12.28
N ASN A 7 40.80 -6.71 -12.04
CA ASN A 7 39.67 -7.60 -11.68
C ASN A 7 39.17 -7.39 -10.25
N SER A 8 40.03 -6.95 -9.32
CA SER A 8 39.63 -6.69 -7.92
C SER A 8 38.80 -5.40 -7.80
N LYS A 9 39.02 -4.38 -8.64
CA LYS A 9 38.21 -3.13 -8.65
C LYS A 9 36.83 -3.37 -9.31
N ALA A 10 36.74 -4.16 -10.37
CA ALA A 10 35.48 -4.47 -11.02
C ALA A 10 34.57 -5.30 -10.11
N THR A 11 35.12 -6.27 -9.37
CA THR A 11 34.38 -7.07 -8.37
C THR A 11 33.98 -6.26 -7.14
N SER A 12 34.74 -5.22 -6.75
CA SER A 12 34.37 -4.33 -5.63
C SER A 12 33.27 -3.32 -6.01
N ILE A 13 33.24 -2.87 -7.26
CA ILE A 13 32.19 -1.96 -7.79
C ILE A 13 30.85 -2.72 -7.91
N LEU A 14 30.87 -3.97 -8.32
CA LEU A 14 29.66 -4.83 -8.36
C LEU A 14 29.13 -5.15 -6.95
N LYS A 15 29.99 -5.21 -5.93
CA LYS A 15 29.60 -5.50 -4.54
C LYS A 15 28.86 -4.35 -3.85
N ASN A 16 29.01 -3.10 -4.31
CA ASN A 16 28.42 -1.88 -3.71
C ASN A 16 27.29 -1.25 -4.53
N ASN A 17 26.79 -1.94 -5.56
CA ASN A 17 25.69 -1.41 -6.34
C ASN A 17 24.36 -1.58 -5.53
N PRO A 18 23.59 -0.49 -5.26
CA PRO A 18 22.35 -0.56 -4.49
C PRO A 18 21.33 -1.57 -5.08
N LEU A 19 21.31 -1.73 -6.39
CA LEU A 19 20.46 -2.70 -7.07
C LEU A 19 20.82 -4.16 -6.72
N THR A 20 22.11 -4.49 -6.66
CA THR A 20 22.54 -5.86 -6.30
C THR A 20 22.23 -6.18 -4.83
N SER A 21 22.27 -5.19 -3.94
CA SER A 21 21.89 -5.39 -2.54
C SER A 21 20.40 -5.62 -2.36
N ILE A 22 19.56 -4.91 -3.15
CA ILE A 22 18.10 -5.12 -3.17
C ILE A 22 17.76 -6.51 -3.68
N VAL A 23 18.35 -6.94 -4.80
CA VAL A 23 18.11 -8.28 -5.38
C VAL A 23 18.55 -9.37 -4.40
N LYS A 24 19.77 -9.28 -3.84
CA LYS A 24 20.27 -10.28 -2.88
C LYS A 24 19.41 -10.36 -1.62
N GLY A 25 18.91 -9.22 -1.14
CA GLY A 25 18.05 -9.18 0.06
C GLY A 25 16.64 -9.74 -0.15
N ASN A 26 16.20 -9.90 -1.41
CA ASN A 26 14.85 -10.32 -1.76
C ASN A 26 14.82 -11.51 -2.73
N ILE A 27 15.94 -12.27 -2.86
CA ILE A 27 16.07 -13.32 -3.88
C ILE A 27 14.99 -14.39 -3.77
N GLY A 28 14.61 -14.77 -2.55
CA GLY A 28 13.57 -15.79 -2.32
C GLY A 28 12.21 -15.37 -2.91
N ILE A 29 11.75 -14.15 -2.61
CA ILE A 29 10.46 -13.67 -3.11
C ILE A 29 10.50 -13.40 -4.62
N ILE A 30 11.65 -12.98 -5.17
CA ILE A 30 11.82 -12.81 -6.62
C ILE A 30 11.71 -14.16 -7.34
N VAL A 31 12.30 -15.22 -6.81
CA VAL A 31 12.16 -16.58 -7.37
C VAL A 31 10.69 -17.02 -7.35
N VAL A 32 9.99 -16.85 -6.23
CA VAL A 32 8.56 -17.15 -6.13
C VAL A 32 7.76 -16.38 -7.17
N LEU A 33 8.03 -15.09 -7.33
CA LEU A 33 7.35 -14.23 -8.30
C LEU A 33 7.56 -14.70 -9.74
N ILE A 34 8.79 -15.10 -10.10
CA ILE A 34 9.10 -15.65 -11.43
C ILE A 34 8.36 -16.97 -11.65
N ILE A 35 8.40 -17.89 -10.68
CA ILE A 35 7.68 -19.17 -10.78
C ILE A 35 6.19 -18.93 -11.00
N MET A 36 5.59 -17.99 -10.27
CA MET A 36 4.18 -17.65 -10.42
C MET A 36 3.85 -17.03 -11.77
N CYS A 37 4.69 -16.10 -12.28
CA CYS A 37 4.52 -15.55 -13.61
C CYS A 37 4.55 -16.65 -14.68
N VAL A 38 5.49 -17.59 -14.59
CA VAL A 38 5.58 -18.72 -15.49
C VAL A 38 4.35 -19.62 -15.39
N ALA A 39 3.93 -19.99 -14.17
CA ALA A 39 2.76 -20.83 -13.96
C ALA A 39 1.47 -20.21 -14.53
N VAL A 40 1.23 -18.91 -14.31
CA VAL A 40 0.06 -18.23 -14.86
C VAL A 40 0.16 -18.08 -16.38
N SER A 41 1.35 -17.83 -16.93
CA SER A 41 1.57 -17.76 -18.39
C SER A 41 1.29 -19.09 -19.09
N LEU A 42 1.58 -20.21 -18.44
CA LEU A 42 1.26 -21.55 -18.96
C LEU A 42 -0.22 -21.90 -18.83
N ALA A 43 -0.90 -21.32 -17.84
CA ALA A 43 -2.32 -21.55 -17.59
C ALA A 43 -3.25 -20.73 -18.52
N THR A 44 -2.79 -19.61 -19.05
CA THR A 44 -3.61 -18.74 -19.90
C THR A 44 -2.79 -17.84 -20.84
N ASP A 45 -3.16 -17.81 -22.10
CA ASP A 45 -2.53 -16.96 -23.12
C ASP A 45 -2.79 -15.46 -22.92
N LYS A 46 -3.77 -15.12 -22.06
CA LYS A 46 -4.16 -13.73 -21.77
C LYS A 46 -3.20 -13.03 -20.81
N PHE A 47 -2.38 -13.76 -20.05
CA PHE A 47 -1.55 -13.20 -19.00
C PHE A 47 -0.55 -12.16 -19.51
N LEU A 48 0.17 -12.49 -20.60
CA LEU A 48 1.21 -11.62 -21.18
C LEU A 48 0.67 -10.60 -22.19
N THR A 49 -0.65 -10.45 -22.33
CA THR A 49 -1.21 -9.41 -23.19
C THR A 49 -0.97 -8.02 -22.60
N THR A 50 -0.73 -7.01 -23.45
CA THR A 50 -0.49 -5.62 -23.04
C THR A 50 -1.60 -5.09 -22.11
N ASN A 51 -2.86 -5.37 -22.45
CA ASN A 51 -4.01 -4.92 -21.66
C ASN A 51 -4.00 -5.53 -20.25
N ASN A 52 -3.64 -6.81 -20.13
CA ASN A 52 -3.57 -7.46 -18.82
C ASN A 52 -2.38 -6.96 -18.01
N ILE A 53 -1.22 -6.79 -18.62
CA ILE A 53 -0.03 -6.24 -17.93
C ILE A 53 -0.36 -4.86 -17.36
N ILE A 54 -1.01 -3.98 -18.13
CA ILE A 54 -1.45 -2.66 -17.64
C ILE A 54 -2.44 -2.80 -16.48
N SER A 55 -3.39 -3.71 -16.56
CA SER A 55 -4.38 -3.97 -15.50
C SER A 55 -3.71 -4.47 -14.21
N VAL A 56 -2.76 -5.40 -14.32
CA VAL A 56 -1.97 -5.92 -13.20
C VAL A 56 -1.15 -4.81 -12.56
N LEU A 57 -0.45 -4.01 -13.35
CA LEU A 57 0.36 -2.90 -12.84
C LEU A 57 -0.48 -1.86 -12.08
N ARG A 58 -1.68 -1.53 -12.58
CA ARG A 58 -2.62 -0.64 -11.88
C ARG A 58 -3.12 -1.25 -10.57
N GLN A 59 -3.40 -2.54 -10.55
CA GLN A 59 -3.85 -3.24 -9.33
C GLN A 59 -2.73 -3.31 -8.29
N ILE A 60 -1.52 -3.70 -8.69
CA ILE A 60 -0.33 -3.72 -7.82
C ILE A 60 -0.06 -2.33 -7.25
N SER A 61 -0.24 -1.27 -8.05
CA SER A 61 -0.02 0.10 -7.58
C SER A 61 -0.91 0.44 -6.40
N ILE A 62 -2.21 0.15 -6.48
CA ILE A 62 -3.18 0.43 -5.41
C ILE A 62 -2.82 -0.37 -4.13
N ASN A 63 -2.55 -1.66 -4.27
CA ASN A 63 -2.13 -2.50 -3.14
C ASN A 63 -0.82 -1.99 -2.52
N THR A 64 0.12 -1.52 -3.34
CA THR A 64 1.39 -0.97 -2.87
C THR A 64 1.20 0.29 -2.04
N TYR A 65 0.31 1.21 -2.42
CA TYR A 65 0.06 2.42 -1.60
C TYR A 65 -0.33 2.06 -0.18
N ILE A 66 -1.26 1.13 -0.03
CA ILE A 66 -1.74 0.65 1.28
C ILE A 66 -0.61 -0.09 2.02
N ALA A 67 0.10 -0.98 1.32
CA ALA A 67 1.18 -1.78 1.89
C ALA A 67 2.38 -0.93 2.36
N LEU A 68 2.65 0.23 1.74
CA LEU A 68 3.67 1.17 2.22
C LEU A 68 3.32 1.72 3.61
N GLY A 69 2.07 2.11 3.85
CA GLY A 69 1.57 2.52 5.17
C GLY A 69 1.64 1.37 6.16
N MET A 70 1.14 0.20 5.76
CA MET A 70 1.16 -1.03 6.56
C MET A 70 2.58 -1.44 6.96
N THR A 71 3.57 -1.26 6.09
CA THR A 71 4.98 -1.54 6.41
C THR A 71 5.46 -0.72 7.61
N LEU A 72 5.13 0.57 7.67
CA LEU A 72 5.49 1.42 8.81
C LEU A 72 4.82 0.92 10.10
N ILE A 73 3.54 0.59 10.01
CA ILE A 73 2.73 0.06 11.12
C ILE A 73 3.32 -1.24 11.67
N ILE A 74 3.64 -2.20 10.78
CA ILE A 74 4.18 -3.51 11.18
C ILE A 74 5.60 -3.37 11.72
N ILE A 75 6.44 -2.48 11.17
CA ILE A 75 7.78 -2.22 11.74
C ILE A 75 7.67 -1.67 13.17
N LEU A 76 6.63 -0.89 13.51
CA LEU A 76 6.36 -0.47 14.90
C LEU A 76 5.89 -1.61 15.81
N GLY A 77 5.56 -2.79 15.28
CA GLY A 77 4.97 -3.91 16.01
C GLY A 77 3.46 -3.80 16.18
N HIS A 78 2.78 -3.06 15.30
CA HIS A 78 1.32 -2.89 15.29
C HIS A 78 0.70 -3.48 14.03
N ILE A 79 -0.64 -3.63 14.03
CA ILE A 79 -1.46 -4.04 12.90
C ILE A 79 -2.57 -3.01 12.74
N ASP A 80 -2.85 -2.58 11.51
CA ASP A 80 -3.92 -1.66 11.16
C ASP A 80 -4.94 -2.36 10.26
N LEU A 81 -6.09 -2.71 10.81
CA LEU A 81 -7.18 -3.36 10.07
C LEU A 81 -8.11 -2.36 9.38
N SER A 82 -7.96 -1.07 9.62
CA SER A 82 -8.87 -0.05 9.10
C SER A 82 -8.58 0.40 7.67
N VAL A 83 -7.39 0.07 7.13
CA VAL A 83 -6.89 0.62 5.85
C VAL A 83 -7.86 0.36 4.70
N GLY A 84 -8.43 -0.85 4.58
CA GLY A 84 -9.38 -1.19 3.52
C GLY A 84 -10.70 -0.40 3.61
N SER A 85 -11.23 -0.23 4.81
CA SER A 85 -12.43 0.57 5.04
C SER A 85 -12.18 2.07 4.86
N ILE A 86 -10.98 2.58 5.18
CA ILE A 86 -10.58 3.96 4.88
C ILE A 86 -10.48 4.17 3.36
N VAL A 87 -9.99 3.20 2.59
CA VAL A 87 -10.03 3.22 1.11
C VAL A 87 -11.47 3.44 0.63
N ALA A 88 -12.41 2.61 1.10
CA ALA A 88 -13.82 2.72 0.73
C ALA A 88 -14.42 4.06 1.14
N MET A 89 -14.26 4.47 2.39
CA MET A 89 -14.80 5.72 2.93
C MET A 89 -14.29 6.93 2.17
N SER A 90 -12.97 7.08 2.04
CA SER A 90 -12.37 8.24 1.39
C SER A 90 -12.72 8.33 -0.09
N GLY A 91 -12.70 7.18 -0.80
CA GLY A 91 -13.06 7.12 -2.21
C GLY A 91 -14.53 7.44 -2.45
N THR A 92 -15.45 6.84 -1.70
CA THR A 92 -16.90 7.08 -1.84
C THR A 92 -17.29 8.50 -1.48
N LEU A 93 -16.75 9.05 -0.40
CA LEU A 93 -17.01 10.43 -0.01
C LEU A 93 -16.50 11.41 -1.07
N THR A 94 -15.30 11.20 -1.61
CA THR A 94 -14.77 12.07 -2.67
C THR A 94 -15.67 12.04 -3.91
N VAL A 95 -16.10 10.87 -4.36
CA VAL A 95 -17.02 10.73 -5.50
C VAL A 95 -18.34 11.43 -5.19
N GLY A 96 -18.88 11.24 -4.00
CA GLY A 96 -20.12 11.90 -3.58
C GLY A 96 -19.99 13.41 -3.48
N PHE A 97 -18.88 13.93 -2.98
CA PHE A 97 -18.61 15.38 -2.95
C PHE A 97 -18.60 16.00 -4.36
N ILE A 98 -18.06 15.28 -5.35
CA ILE A 98 -18.06 15.73 -6.74
C ILE A 98 -19.46 15.63 -7.37
N VAL A 99 -20.14 14.48 -7.19
CA VAL A 99 -21.36 14.16 -7.94
C VAL A 99 -22.62 14.71 -7.25
N ASN A 100 -22.76 14.48 -5.93
CA ASN A 100 -23.99 14.82 -5.20
C ASN A 100 -23.98 16.25 -4.69
N GLN A 101 -22.80 16.78 -4.31
CA GLN A 101 -22.67 18.11 -3.73
C GLN A 101 -22.11 19.14 -4.72
N GLY A 102 -21.63 18.71 -5.89
CA GLY A 102 -21.10 19.60 -6.94
C GLY A 102 -19.84 20.37 -6.53
N LEU A 103 -19.06 19.86 -5.56
CA LEU A 103 -17.86 20.55 -5.11
C LEU A 103 -16.79 20.59 -6.21
N PRO A 104 -15.97 21.65 -6.27
CA PRO A 104 -14.82 21.71 -7.17
C PRO A 104 -13.90 20.52 -6.94
N LEU A 105 -13.36 19.95 -8.02
CA LEU A 105 -12.56 18.72 -8.00
C LEU A 105 -11.45 18.76 -6.94
N GLY A 106 -10.66 19.84 -6.89
CA GLY A 106 -9.55 19.97 -5.92
C GLY A 106 -10.03 19.96 -4.47
N VAL A 107 -11.18 20.59 -4.19
CA VAL A 107 -11.77 20.61 -2.85
C VAL A 107 -12.27 19.22 -2.45
N ALA A 108 -12.95 18.52 -3.35
CA ALA A 108 -13.45 17.17 -3.11
C ALA A 108 -12.31 16.18 -2.85
N ILE A 109 -11.25 16.25 -3.64
CA ILE A 109 -10.03 15.42 -3.44
C ILE A 109 -9.38 15.72 -2.09
N ALA A 110 -9.17 17.00 -1.77
CA ALA A 110 -8.58 17.41 -0.51
C ALA A 110 -9.42 16.94 0.70
N ALA A 111 -10.75 17.08 0.61
CA ALA A 111 -11.66 16.62 1.64
C ALA A 111 -11.60 15.10 1.84
N GLY A 112 -11.59 14.33 0.74
CA GLY A 112 -11.45 12.86 0.81
C GLY A 112 -10.13 12.40 1.43
N LEU A 113 -9.01 13.05 1.07
CA LEU A 113 -7.71 12.79 1.68
C LEU A 113 -7.70 13.14 3.17
N LEU A 114 -8.29 14.27 3.55
CA LEU A 114 -8.39 14.72 4.94
C LEU A 114 -9.21 13.75 5.80
N VAL A 115 -10.31 13.23 5.29
CA VAL A 115 -11.15 12.24 6.01
C VAL A 115 -10.34 11.00 6.36
N GLY A 116 -9.63 10.39 5.41
CA GLY A 116 -8.82 9.21 5.70
C GLY A 116 -7.60 9.52 6.58
N THR A 117 -6.98 10.68 6.37
CA THR A 117 -5.88 11.16 7.24
C THR A 117 -6.37 11.35 8.68
N ALA A 118 -7.55 11.93 8.87
CA ALA A 118 -8.17 12.12 10.18
C ALA A 118 -8.51 10.78 10.85
N ALA A 119 -9.01 9.79 10.10
CA ALA A 119 -9.26 8.44 10.62
C ALA A 119 -7.97 7.79 11.13
N GLY A 120 -6.88 7.87 10.34
CA GLY A 120 -5.56 7.41 10.76
C GLY A 120 -5.04 8.18 11.98
N PHE A 121 -5.17 9.51 12.01
CA PHE A 121 -4.78 10.33 13.15
C PHE A 121 -5.52 9.93 14.43
N VAL A 122 -6.84 9.76 14.36
CA VAL A 122 -7.68 9.36 15.51
C VAL A 122 -7.24 7.99 16.03
N SER A 123 -7.05 7.01 15.14
CA SER A 123 -6.56 5.68 15.52
C SER A 123 -5.20 5.76 16.19
N GLY A 124 -4.25 6.47 15.60
CA GLY A 124 -2.90 6.66 16.14
C GLY A 124 -2.89 7.42 17.47
N PHE A 125 -3.73 8.45 17.62
CA PHE A 125 -3.86 9.21 18.85
C PHE A 125 -4.36 8.33 20.01
N ILE A 126 -5.38 7.49 19.75
CA ILE A 126 -5.93 6.58 20.78
C ILE A 126 -4.88 5.52 21.13
N VAL A 127 -4.27 4.86 20.18
CA VAL A 127 -3.22 3.84 20.41
C VAL A 127 -2.07 4.40 21.22
N ALA A 128 -1.58 5.59 20.87
CA ALA A 128 -0.42 6.20 21.53
C ALA A 128 -0.68 6.68 22.95
N ASN A 129 -1.91 7.07 23.28
CA ASN A 129 -2.21 7.69 24.58
C ASN A 129 -2.92 6.78 25.57
N PHE A 130 -3.76 5.83 25.11
CA PHE A 130 -4.61 5.04 26.00
C PHE A 130 -4.11 3.61 26.25
N LYS A 131 -2.94 3.23 25.69
CA LYS A 131 -2.34 1.89 25.84
C LYS A 131 -3.26 0.74 25.42
N VAL A 132 -4.21 1.00 24.52
CA VAL A 132 -5.08 -0.02 23.94
C VAL A 132 -4.34 -0.69 22.78
N PRO A 133 -4.39 -2.02 22.65
CA PRO A 133 -3.80 -2.70 21.49
C PRO A 133 -4.30 -2.13 20.15
N ALA A 134 -3.37 -1.88 19.24
CA ALA A 134 -3.69 -1.20 17.98
C ALA A 134 -4.77 -1.93 17.16
N PHE A 135 -4.74 -3.27 17.14
CA PHE A 135 -5.71 -4.04 16.37
C PHE A 135 -7.16 -3.82 16.84
N ILE A 136 -7.40 -3.58 18.14
CA ILE A 136 -8.74 -3.29 18.69
C ILE A 136 -9.23 -1.93 18.16
N ILE A 137 -8.38 -0.91 18.24
CA ILE A 137 -8.72 0.44 17.80
C ILE A 137 -8.94 0.49 16.29
N THR A 138 -8.06 -0.16 15.53
CA THR A 138 -8.17 -0.18 14.07
C THR A 138 -9.35 -1.03 13.59
N MET A 139 -9.72 -2.11 14.30
CA MET A 139 -10.94 -2.87 14.03
C MET A 139 -12.20 -2.03 14.32
N ALA A 140 -12.20 -1.23 15.38
CA ALA A 140 -13.30 -0.28 15.61
C ALA A 140 -13.36 0.78 14.51
N MET A 141 -12.21 1.36 14.12
CA MET A 141 -12.13 2.33 13.03
C MET A 141 -12.55 1.71 11.69
N MET A 142 -12.23 0.45 11.43
CA MET A 142 -12.70 -0.31 10.26
C MET A 142 -14.22 -0.29 10.16
N ASN A 143 -14.90 -0.61 11.26
CA ASN A 143 -16.37 -0.60 11.30
C ASN A 143 -16.95 0.82 11.17
N ILE A 144 -16.33 1.82 11.81
CA ILE A 144 -16.74 3.23 11.71
C ILE A 144 -16.60 3.72 10.26
N ALA A 145 -15.43 3.52 9.65
CA ALA A 145 -15.16 3.97 8.29
C ALA A 145 -16.09 3.28 7.27
N SER A 146 -16.28 1.96 7.42
CA SER A 146 -17.22 1.20 6.60
C SER A 146 -18.65 1.71 6.79
N GLY A 147 -19.09 1.89 8.05
CA GLY A 147 -20.41 2.43 8.38
C GLY A 147 -20.67 3.80 7.75
N ILE A 148 -19.70 4.73 7.83
CA ILE A 148 -19.78 6.05 7.19
C ILE A 148 -19.94 5.91 5.67
N ALA A 149 -19.17 5.02 5.02
CA ALA A 149 -19.28 4.80 3.57
C ALA A 149 -20.68 4.29 3.18
N TYR A 150 -21.21 3.33 3.92
CA TYR A 150 -22.55 2.77 3.66
C TYR A 150 -23.68 3.76 3.98
N VAL A 151 -23.62 4.49 5.09
CA VAL A 151 -24.62 5.50 5.45
C VAL A 151 -24.66 6.63 4.43
N TYR A 152 -23.50 7.11 4.02
CA TYR A 152 -23.40 8.21 3.04
C TYR A 152 -23.98 7.83 1.67
N THR A 153 -23.74 6.60 1.23
CA THR A 153 -24.17 6.15 -0.10
C THR A 153 -25.54 5.45 -0.11
N GLY A 154 -26.12 5.18 1.05
CA GLY A 154 -27.30 4.31 1.16
C GLY A 154 -27.05 2.88 0.66
N GLY A 155 -25.79 2.43 0.71
CA GLY A 155 -25.36 1.13 0.19
C GLY A 155 -25.24 1.06 -1.35
N GLN A 156 -25.50 2.16 -2.06
CA GLN A 156 -25.49 2.22 -3.51
C GLN A 156 -24.15 2.70 -4.07
N SER A 157 -23.84 2.26 -5.30
CA SER A 157 -22.69 2.75 -6.05
C SER A 157 -23.01 4.09 -6.70
N THR A 158 -22.14 5.09 -6.51
CA THR A 158 -22.27 6.40 -7.15
C THR A 158 -21.33 6.47 -8.36
N ARG A 159 -21.90 6.57 -9.57
CA ARG A 159 -21.12 6.69 -10.81
C ARG A 159 -20.54 8.10 -10.95
N ILE A 160 -19.28 8.19 -11.36
CA ILE A 160 -18.61 9.46 -11.66
C ILE A 160 -18.32 9.59 -13.15
N THR A 161 -18.58 10.78 -13.71
CA THR A 161 -18.36 11.12 -15.12
C THR A 161 -17.36 12.27 -15.31
N ASN A 162 -16.84 12.83 -14.21
CA ASN A 162 -15.84 13.90 -14.26
C ASN A 162 -14.54 13.37 -14.87
N LYS A 163 -14.22 13.84 -16.09
CA LYS A 163 -13.06 13.36 -16.86
C LYS A 163 -11.73 13.53 -16.14
N LEU A 164 -11.51 14.68 -15.49
CA LEU A 164 -10.27 14.96 -14.77
C LEU A 164 -10.07 14.04 -13.58
N PHE A 165 -11.16 13.70 -12.86
CA PHE A 165 -11.06 12.71 -11.78
C PHE A 165 -10.76 11.32 -12.32
N ILE A 166 -11.43 10.89 -13.39
CA ILE A 166 -11.22 9.59 -14.04
C ILE A 166 -9.78 9.45 -14.52
N GLU A 167 -9.17 10.52 -15.02
CA GLU A 167 -7.79 10.52 -15.51
C GLU A 167 -6.77 10.19 -14.42
N ILE A 168 -7.05 10.49 -13.15
CA ILE A 168 -6.16 10.15 -12.03
C ILE A 168 -5.85 8.65 -11.97
N GLY A 169 -6.85 7.79 -12.17
CA GLY A 169 -6.71 6.32 -12.09
C GLY A 169 -6.56 5.63 -13.44
N THR A 170 -6.95 6.28 -14.55
CA THR A 170 -6.94 5.67 -15.89
C THR A 170 -5.97 6.30 -16.87
N GLY A 171 -5.51 7.53 -16.58
CA GLY A 171 -4.60 8.29 -17.44
C GLY A 171 -3.23 7.65 -17.61
N TYR A 172 -2.47 8.21 -18.55
CA TYR A 172 -1.13 7.76 -18.90
C TYR A 172 -0.14 8.93 -18.93
N LEU A 173 1.06 8.68 -18.45
CA LEU A 173 2.21 9.55 -18.68
C LEU A 173 2.84 9.18 -20.03
N PHE A 174 3.06 10.17 -20.89
CA PHE A 174 3.57 9.98 -22.27
C PHE A 174 2.80 8.94 -23.10
N ASN A 175 1.50 8.74 -22.84
CA ASN A 175 0.64 7.75 -23.47
C ASN A 175 1.11 6.28 -23.36
N VAL A 176 2.05 5.98 -22.45
CA VAL A 176 2.63 4.64 -22.27
C VAL A 176 2.48 4.14 -20.83
N ILE A 177 2.86 4.94 -19.84
CA ILE A 177 2.95 4.52 -18.45
C ILE A 177 1.66 4.93 -17.70
N PRO A 178 0.89 3.98 -17.15
CA PRO A 178 -0.30 4.33 -16.36
C PRO A 178 0.05 5.25 -15.18
N LEU A 179 -0.71 6.33 -14.97
CA LEU A 179 -0.49 7.27 -13.85
C LEU A 179 -0.41 6.59 -12.48
N PRO A 180 -1.24 5.57 -12.15
CA PRO A 180 -1.07 4.86 -10.88
C PRO A 180 0.32 4.27 -10.69
N VAL A 181 0.97 3.78 -11.76
CA VAL A 181 2.35 3.25 -11.67
C VAL A 181 3.34 4.36 -11.37
N VAL A 182 3.15 5.54 -11.97
CA VAL A 182 4.00 6.71 -11.71
C VAL A 182 3.92 7.09 -10.23
N TYR A 183 2.71 7.20 -9.68
CA TYR A 183 2.50 7.50 -8.26
C TYR A 183 3.14 6.44 -7.37
N MET A 184 3.00 5.15 -7.72
CA MET A 184 3.62 4.04 -7.00
C MET A 184 5.15 4.21 -6.93
N VAL A 185 5.80 4.45 -8.04
CA VAL A 185 7.25 4.62 -8.09
C VAL A 185 7.71 5.82 -7.25
N VAL A 186 7.02 6.95 -7.35
CA VAL A 186 7.31 8.15 -6.54
C VAL A 186 7.18 7.84 -5.05
N LEU A 187 6.10 7.16 -4.63
CA LEU A 187 5.89 6.79 -3.22
C LEU A 187 6.93 5.77 -2.74
N ILE A 188 7.30 4.78 -3.55
CA ILE A 188 8.36 3.81 -3.22
C ILE A 188 9.68 4.53 -2.96
N ILE A 189 10.08 5.46 -3.83
CA ILE A 189 11.31 6.24 -3.67
C ILE A 189 11.24 7.07 -2.39
N LEU A 190 10.14 7.80 -2.18
CA LEU A 190 9.91 8.65 -1.02
C LEU A 190 10.01 7.86 0.29
N PHE A 191 9.25 6.77 0.41
CA PHE A 191 9.22 5.97 1.64
C PHE A 191 10.50 5.16 1.86
N SER A 192 11.17 4.72 0.80
CA SER A 192 12.52 4.13 0.89
C SER A 192 13.52 5.14 1.45
N PHE A 193 13.47 6.38 0.99
CA PHE A 193 14.31 7.46 1.52
C PHE A 193 13.97 7.79 2.98
N ILE A 194 12.68 7.96 3.30
CA ILE A 194 12.20 8.28 4.66
C ILE A 194 12.68 7.21 5.65
N LEU A 195 12.46 5.92 5.36
CA LEU A 195 12.84 4.84 6.26
C LEU A 195 14.36 4.65 6.39
N SER A 196 15.12 4.84 5.28
CA SER A 196 16.56 4.51 5.28
C SER A 196 17.47 5.68 5.63
N LYS A 197 17.01 6.94 5.46
CA LYS A 197 17.88 8.13 5.51
C LYS A 197 17.43 9.19 6.50
N THR A 198 16.30 9.03 7.19
CA THR A 198 15.80 10.05 8.13
C THR A 198 15.80 9.58 9.58
N LYS A 199 15.82 10.54 10.51
CA LYS A 199 15.61 10.26 11.95
C LYS A 199 14.28 9.60 12.23
N PHE A 200 13.25 9.92 11.45
CA PHE A 200 11.93 9.30 11.57
C PHE A 200 12.01 7.78 11.34
N GLY A 201 12.65 7.34 10.25
CA GLY A 201 12.85 5.92 9.98
C GLY A 201 13.65 5.23 11.09
N THR A 202 14.74 5.85 11.57
CA THR A 202 15.51 5.32 12.71
C THR A 202 14.63 5.14 13.95
N TYR A 203 13.75 6.09 14.25
CA TYR A 203 12.84 6.00 15.39
C TYR A 203 11.80 4.89 15.21
N VAL A 204 11.24 4.72 14.01
CA VAL A 204 10.29 3.64 13.69
C VAL A 204 10.93 2.27 13.96
N TYR A 205 12.16 2.03 13.47
CA TYR A 205 12.88 0.78 13.73
C TYR A 205 13.27 0.61 15.21
N ALA A 206 13.69 1.67 15.88
CA ALA A 206 14.08 1.62 17.29
C ALA A 206 12.88 1.23 18.18
N ILE A 207 11.72 1.86 17.96
CA ILE A 207 10.48 1.55 18.71
C ILE A 207 10.07 0.10 18.50
N GLY A 208 10.04 -0.37 17.26
CA GLY A 208 9.66 -1.74 16.95
C GLY A 208 10.66 -2.79 17.40
N GLY A 209 11.95 -2.43 17.51
CA GLY A 209 12.99 -3.32 18.00
C GLY A 209 12.96 -3.51 19.52
N ASN A 210 12.88 -2.42 20.27
CA ASN A 210 12.69 -2.42 21.72
C ASN A 210 12.11 -1.09 22.19
N ARG A 211 10.82 -1.10 22.50
CA ARG A 211 10.05 0.09 22.89
C ARG A 211 10.60 0.78 24.16
N GLU A 212 11.02 -0.01 25.16
CA GLU A 212 11.53 0.54 26.40
C GLU A 212 12.94 1.13 26.23
N ALA A 213 13.81 0.47 25.48
CA ALA A 213 15.12 1.02 25.17
C ALA A 213 15.00 2.32 24.33
N ALA A 214 14.09 2.37 23.37
CA ALA A 214 13.79 3.57 22.60
C ALA A 214 13.29 4.71 23.49
N ARG A 215 12.41 4.42 24.45
CA ARG A 215 11.90 5.39 25.43
C ARG A 215 13.04 5.96 26.28
N LEU A 216 13.88 5.11 26.83
CA LEU A 216 15.02 5.52 27.65
C LEU A 216 16.05 6.33 26.85
N SER A 217 16.15 6.09 25.54
CA SER A 217 16.98 6.87 24.63
C SER A 217 16.37 8.20 24.18
N GLY A 218 15.21 8.59 24.73
CA GLY A 218 14.57 9.88 24.45
C GLY A 218 13.78 9.91 23.13
N VAL A 219 13.46 8.75 22.53
CA VAL A 219 12.63 8.70 21.32
C VAL A 219 11.19 9.12 21.68
N PRO A 220 10.57 10.06 20.94
CA PRO A 220 9.21 10.53 21.21
C PRO A 220 8.17 9.52 20.67
N ILE A 221 8.00 8.38 21.33
CA ILE A 221 7.23 7.22 20.89
C ILE A 221 5.82 7.62 20.47
N LYS A 222 5.07 8.31 21.34
CA LYS A 222 3.69 8.72 21.07
C LYS A 222 3.56 9.51 19.76
N LYS A 223 4.47 10.47 19.56
CA LYS A 223 4.48 11.30 18.36
C LYS A 223 4.73 10.47 17.10
N ILE A 224 5.67 9.54 17.15
CA ILE A 224 6.00 8.66 16.01
C ILE A 224 4.82 7.74 15.69
N GLU A 225 4.19 7.13 16.67
CA GLU A 225 3.00 6.30 16.47
C GLU A 225 1.87 7.07 15.80
N ILE A 226 1.51 8.26 16.32
CA ILE A 226 0.47 9.10 15.73
C ILE A 226 0.80 9.41 14.26
N ILE A 227 2.04 9.81 13.96
CA ILE A 227 2.46 10.13 12.60
C ILE A 227 2.35 8.91 11.68
N VAL A 228 2.77 7.72 12.14
CA VAL A 228 2.74 6.49 11.32
C VAL A 228 1.30 6.11 10.97
N PHE A 229 0.37 6.12 11.94
CA PHE A 229 -1.03 5.85 11.66
C PHE A 229 -1.67 6.93 10.76
N THR A 230 -1.31 8.20 10.95
CA THR A 230 -1.77 9.31 10.09
C THR A 230 -1.31 9.12 8.64
N ILE A 231 -0.05 8.73 8.43
CA ILE A 231 0.49 8.39 7.11
C ILE A 231 -0.24 7.18 6.51
N SER A 232 -0.50 6.13 7.29
CA SER A 232 -1.26 4.96 6.84
C SER A 232 -2.66 5.35 6.36
N GLY A 233 -3.37 6.19 7.14
CA GLY A 233 -4.67 6.73 6.76
C GLY A 233 -4.64 7.59 5.49
N LEU A 234 -3.62 8.44 5.33
CA LEU A 234 -3.42 9.25 4.11
C LEU A 234 -3.18 8.39 2.88
N LEU A 235 -2.32 7.37 2.97
CA LEU A 235 -2.03 6.46 1.86
C LEU A 235 -3.24 5.60 1.50
N SER A 236 -4.02 5.19 2.48
CA SER A 236 -5.28 4.46 2.27
C SER A 236 -6.32 5.37 1.60
N ALA A 237 -6.43 6.64 2.00
CA ALA A 237 -7.30 7.61 1.34
C ALA A 237 -6.88 7.84 -0.12
N PHE A 238 -5.59 8.00 -0.36
CA PHE A 238 -5.04 8.15 -1.71
C PHE A 238 -5.33 6.91 -2.58
N ALA A 239 -5.14 5.70 -2.03
CA ALA A 239 -5.52 4.45 -2.70
C ALA A 239 -7.00 4.43 -3.07
N GLY A 240 -7.88 4.89 -2.17
CA GLY A 240 -9.33 5.00 -2.40
C GLY A 240 -9.70 5.93 -3.54
N LEU A 241 -9.07 7.10 -3.62
CA LEU A 241 -9.24 8.05 -4.72
C LEU A 241 -8.86 7.43 -6.07
N VAL A 242 -7.67 6.85 -6.16
CA VAL A 242 -7.16 6.22 -7.39
C VAL A 242 -8.04 5.02 -7.79
N LEU A 243 -8.49 4.23 -6.81
CA LEU A 243 -9.35 3.08 -7.04
C LEU A 243 -10.73 3.48 -7.58
N CYS A 244 -11.42 4.46 -6.94
CA CYS A 244 -12.71 4.97 -7.39
C CYS A 244 -12.63 5.65 -8.76
N SER A 245 -11.54 6.36 -9.03
CA SER A 245 -11.22 6.93 -10.34
C SER A 245 -11.13 5.83 -11.42
N ARG A 246 -10.39 4.75 -11.14
CA ARG A 246 -10.24 3.60 -12.04
C ARG A 246 -11.55 2.85 -12.26
N MET A 247 -12.40 2.74 -11.24
CA MET A 247 -13.67 2.02 -11.31
C MET A 247 -14.82 2.86 -11.87
N TYR A 248 -14.59 4.13 -12.16
CA TYR A 248 -15.62 5.10 -12.59
C TYR A 248 -16.77 5.23 -11.57
N SER A 249 -16.53 4.86 -10.33
CA SER A 249 -17.59 4.86 -9.30
C SER A 249 -17.03 4.82 -7.88
N GLY A 250 -17.74 5.43 -6.95
CA GLY A 250 -17.58 5.24 -5.51
C GLY A 250 -18.49 4.11 -5.04
N GLN A 251 -17.93 3.05 -4.46
CA GLN A 251 -18.66 1.90 -3.94
C GLN A 251 -18.29 1.66 -2.49
N PRO A 252 -19.26 1.57 -1.55
CA PRO A 252 -18.95 1.39 -0.13
C PRO A 252 -18.38 0.01 0.21
N SER A 253 -18.57 -0.99 -0.66
CA SER A 253 -18.04 -2.35 -0.48
C SER A 253 -16.61 -2.52 -1.01
N VAL A 254 -16.05 -1.52 -1.69
CA VAL A 254 -14.69 -1.59 -2.23
C VAL A 254 -13.66 -1.55 -1.10
N GLY A 255 -12.53 -2.20 -1.29
CA GLY A 255 -11.46 -2.20 -0.29
C GLY A 255 -11.55 -3.30 0.77
N SER A 256 -12.64 -4.05 0.85
CA SER A 256 -12.73 -5.22 1.74
C SER A 256 -11.65 -6.24 1.40
N GLY A 257 -10.88 -6.67 2.41
CA GLY A 257 -9.76 -7.60 2.26
C GLY A 257 -8.42 -6.94 1.89
N TYR A 258 -8.39 -5.66 1.55
CA TYR A 258 -7.13 -4.96 1.22
C TYR A 258 -6.20 -4.83 2.43
N GLU A 259 -6.76 -4.81 3.65
CA GLU A 259 -5.98 -4.88 4.89
C GLU A 259 -5.18 -6.19 4.98
N LEU A 260 -5.80 -7.31 4.64
CA LEU A 260 -5.15 -8.62 4.64
C LEU A 260 -4.14 -8.73 3.49
N ASP A 261 -4.49 -8.26 2.29
CA ASP A 261 -3.57 -8.21 1.15
C ASP A 261 -2.33 -7.36 1.47
N ALA A 262 -2.48 -6.23 2.16
CA ALA A 262 -1.38 -5.37 2.56
C ALA A 262 -0.49 -6.01 3.64
N ILE A 263 -1.08 -6.66 4.65
CA ILE A 263 -0.34 -7.42 5.67
C ILE A 263 0.44 -8.55 5.00
N ALA A 264 -0.22 -9.34 4.14
CA ALA A 264 0.41 -10.43 3.42
C ALA A 264 1.58 -9.94 2.54
N ALA A 265 1.41 -8.82 1.83
CA ALA A 265 2.48 -8.20 1.05
C ALA A 265 3.68 -7.81 1.91
N CYS A 266 3.46 -7.23 3.10
CA CYS A 266 4.53 -6.86 4.02
C CYS A 266 5.28 -8.10 4.56
N VAL A 267 4.53 -9.12 5.00
CA VAL A 267 5.09 -10.34 5.60
C VAL A 267 5.85 -11.16 4.57
N LEU A 268 5.26 -11.39 3.39
CA LEU A 268 5.94 -12.05 2.27
C LEU A 268 7.19 -11.27 1.85
N GLY A 269 7.15 -9.95 1.94
CA GLY A 269 8.29 -9.06 1.71
C GLY A 269 9.36 -9.09 2.82
N GLY A 270 9.18 -9.92 3.86
CA GLY A 270 10.15 -10.11 4.95
C GLY A 270 10.06 -9.07 6.05
N THR A 271 8.95 -8.32 6.17
CA THR A 271 8.68 -7.47 7.32
C THR A 271 8.23 -8.32 8.51
N SER A 272 8.88 -8.14 9.67
CA SER A 272 8.61 -8.94 10.87
C SER A 272 7.36 -8.47 11.59
N MET A 273 6.42 -9.36 11.84
CA MET A 273 5.21 -9.10 12.65
C MET A 273 5.53 -8.70 14.10
N THR A 274 6.71 -9.06 14.61
CA THR A 274 7.15 -8.66 15.94
C THR A 274 7.76 -7.27 15.99
N GLY A 275 7.84 -6.57 14.86
CA GLY A 275 8.43 -5.24 14.73
C GLY A 275 9.94 -5.22 14.51
N GLY A 276 10.49 -4.02 14.36
CA GLY A 276 11.91 -3.72 14.27
C GLY A 276 12.64 -4.15 13.00
N LYS A 277 11.98 -4.87 12.10
CA LYS A 277 12.57 -5.35 10.84
C LYS A 277 11.56 -5.23 9.69
N GLY A 278 12.01 -4.70 8.56
CA GLY A 278 11.22 -4.56 7.35
C GLY A 278 11.95 -3.72 6.30
N ARG A 279 11.52 -3.81 5.05
CA ARG A 279 12.10 -3.03 3.94
C ARG A 279 11.01 -2.72 2.91
N ILE A 280 10.98 -1.48 2.42
CA ILE A 280 10.05 -1.08 1.35
C ILE A 280 10.20 -1.96 0.10
N SER A 281 11.42 -2.28 -0.31
CA SER A 281 11.67 -3.15 -1.47
C SER A 281 11.04 -4.54 -1.32
N GLY A 282 11.12 -5.13 -0.13
CA GLY A 282 10.46 -6.40 0.16
C GLY A 282 8.94 -6.31 0.04
N THR A 283 8.33 -5.30 0.66
CA THR A 283 6.88 -5.05 0.57
C THR A 283 6.40 -4.90 -0.88
N VAL A 284 7.17 -4.20 -1.72
CA VAL A 284 6.84 -4.05 -3.15
C VAL A 284 6.80 -5.39 -3.86
N PHE A 285 7.81 -6.25 -3.66
CA PHE A 285 7.79 -7.60 -4.22
C PHE A 285 6.64 -8.44 -3.66
N GLY A 286 6.31 -8.30 -2.36
CA GLY A 286 5.15 -8.95 -1.77
C GLY A 286 3.83 -8.49 -2.40
N ALA A 287 3.66 -7.19 -2.61
CA ALA A 287 2.49 -6.65 -3.30
C ALA A 287 2.38 -7.14 -4.75
N MET A 288 3.51 -7.32 -5.45
CA MET A 288 3.53 -7.93 -6.79
C MET A 288 3.05 -9.39 -6.74
N VAL A 289 3.50 -10.18 -5.77
CA VAL A 289 3.05 -11.58 -5.60
C VAL A 289 1.53 -11.62 -5.40
N ILE A 290 0.99 -10.85 -4.44
CA ILE A 290 -0.46 -10.79 -4.18
C ILE A 290 -1.24 -10.34 -5.42
N GLY A 291 -0.74 -9.32 -6.13
CA GLY A 291 -1.35 -8.81 -7.36
C GLY A 291 -1.39 -9.86 -8.49
N ILE A 292 -0.31 -10.64 -8.66
CA ILE A 292 -0.23 -11.70 -9.68
C ILE A 292 -1.14 -12.88 -9.30
N ILE A 293 -1.21 -13.27 -8.01
CA ILE A 293 -2.17 -14.29 -7.56
C ILE A 293 -3.59 -13.87 -7.92
N SER A 294 -3.99 -12.66 -7.52
CA SER A 294 -5.33 -12.14 -7.78
C SER A 294 -5.66 -12.07 -9.27
N ASN A 295 -4.73 -11.58 -10.08
CA ASN A 295 -4.90 -11.50 -11.53
C ASN A 295 -4.95 -12.88 -12.18
N GLY A 296 -4.04 -13.77 -11.83
CA GLY A 296 -4.00 -15.15 -12.36
C GLY A 296 -5.30 -15.90 -12.09
N LEU A 297 -5.80 -15.84 -10.84
CA LEU A 297 -7.08 -16.46 -10.47
C LEU A 297 -8.25 -15.87 -11.25
N ASN A 298 -8.26 -14.55 -11.49
CA ASN A 298 -9.28 -13.92 -12.33
C ASN A 298 -9.21 -14.39 -13.79
N LEU A 299 -8.03 -14.51 -14.36
CA LEU A 299 -7.85 -14.92 -15.77
C LEU A 299 -8.27 -16.35 -16.05
N ILE A 300 -8.09 -17.26 -15.07
CA ILE A 300 -8.54 -18.65 -15.15
C ILE A 300 -10.00 -18.83 -14.71
N GLY A 301 -10.72 -17.73 -14.42
CA GLY A 301 -12.15 -17.74 -14.13
C GLY A 301 -12.54 -18.19 -12.72
N VAL A 302 -11.61 -18.17 -11.77
CA VAL A 302 -11.90 -18.46 -10.36
C VAL A 302 -12.74 -17.34 -9.77
N SER A 303 -13.93 -17.69 -9.22
CA SER A 303 -14.82 -16.68 -8.62
C SER A 303 -14.17 -15.97 -7.43
N SER A 304 -14.59 -14.72 -7.20
CA SER A 304 -14.06 -13.91 -6.10
C SER A 304 -14.20 -14.58 -4.73
N TYR A 305 -15.21 -15.41 -4.53
CA TYR A 305 -15.41 -16.16 -3.28
C TYR A 305 -14.30 -17.21 -3.04
N TRP A 306 -13.91 -17.95 -4.08
CA TRP A 306 -12.78 -18.88 -3.99
C TRP A 306 -11.45 -18.17 -3.81
N GLN A 307 -11.31 -16.97 -4.38
CA GLN A 307 -10.10 -16.17 -4.20
C GLN A 307 -9.89 -15.76 -2.74
N LEU A 308 -10.96 -15.51 -1.97
CA LEU A 308 -10.86 -15.24 -0.52
C LEU A 308 -10.34 -16.44 0.27
N ILE A 309 -10.67 -17.66 -0.17
CA ILE A 309 -10.20 -18.89 0.49
C ILE A 309 -8.72 -19.17 0.14
N ILE A 310 -8.32 -18.92 -1.11
CA ILE A 310 -6.98 -19.21 -1.61
C ILE A 310 -5.94 -18.22 -1.06
N LYS A 311 -6.33 -16.96 -0.87
CA LYS A 311 -5.50 -15.91 -0.29
C LYS A 311 -5.32 -16.05 1.22
#